data_76b5c6ad9fa765e8e9650556a6134e8f
#
_entry.id   76b5c6ad9fa765e8e9650556a6134e8f
#
_cell.length_a   1.000
_cell.length_b   1.000
_cell.length_c   1.000
_cell.angle_alpha   90.00
_cell.angle_beta   90.00
_cell.angle_gamma   90.00
#
_symmetry.space_group_name_H-M   'P 1'
#
loop_
_entity.id
_entity.type
_entity.pdbx_description
1 polymer ?
#
loop_
_entity_poly.entity_id
_entity_poly.type
_entity_poly.pdbx_seq_one_letter_code
_entity_poly.pdbx_strand_id
1 'polypeptide(L)'
;MKLIEGQLIHRRYRLDRRLAQGGMGEVWKGYDIQLGRPVAIKALRSDAANSEAKLRRLRAEAHNSANLAHPNIAALFEYYEHDGIGFLIMEYVPSKS
;
A
#
# COMPACT_ATOMS: atom_id res chain seq x y z
N MET A 1 0.44 1.76 15.50
CA MET A 1 0.88 3.00 14.82
C MET A 1 -0.26 3.61 14.06
N LYS A 2 -0.43 4.89 14.19
CA LYS A 2 -1.45 5.62 13.46
C LYS A 2 -0.83 6.31 12.26
N LEU A 3 -1.45 6.15 11.10
CA LEU A 3 -0.94 6.77 9.88
C LEU A 3 -1.56 8.15 9.71
N ILE A 4 -0.74 9.14 9.43
CA ILE A 4 -1.18 10.52 9.27
C ILE A 4 -0.57 11.14 8.02
N GLU A 5 -1.22 12.15 7.49
CA GLU A 5 -0.71 12.88 6.34
C GLU A 5 0.64 13.50 6.66
N GLY A 6 1.54 13.43 5.70
CA GLY A 6 2.88 13.95 5.85
C GLY A 6 3.86 12.97 6.47
N GLN A 7 3.38 11.86 7.00
CA GLN A 7 4.25 10.87 7.61
C GLN A 7 5.10 10.19 6.56
N LEU A 8 6.38 9.95 6.90
CA LEU A 8 7.31 9.26 6.02
C LEU A 8 7.48 7.85 6.52
N ILE A 9 7.19 6.86 5.69
CA ILE A 9 7.37 5.47 6.04
C ILE A 9 8.56 4.91 5.29
N HIS A 10 9.29 4.01 5.95
CA HIS A 10 10.49 3.38 5.39
C HIS A 10 11.50 4.44 4.91
N ARG A 11 11.45 5.64 5.50
CA ARG A 11 12.32 6.77 5.14
C ARG A 11 12.28 7.09 3.64
N ARG A 12 11.21 6.71 2.97
CA ARG A 12 11.16 6.82 1.53
C ARG A 12 9.80 7.22 0.98
N TYR A 13 8.72 6.76 1.61
CA TYR A 13 7.38 6.98 1.09
C TYR A 13 6.62 7.94 1.97
N ARG A 14 6.24 9.08 1.41
CA ARG A 14 5.47 10.07 2.16
C ARG A 14 3.99 9.81 1.95
N LEU A 15 3.23 9.78 3.05
CA LEU A 15 1.78 9.65 2.98
C LEU A 15 1.17 11.00 2.68
N ASP A 16 0.59 11.17 1.50
CA ASP A 16 0.05 12.45 1.10
C ASP A 16 -1.43 12.59 1.41
N ARG A 17 -2.23 11.61 1.04
CA ARG A 17 -3.67 11.69 1.23
C ARG A 17 -4.27 10.30 1.39
N ARG A 18 -5.17 10.16 2.36
CA ARG A 18 -5.91 8.91 2.52
C ARG A 18 -6.99 8.83 1.45
N LEU A 19 -6.99 7.76 0.68
CA LEU A 19 -7.97 7.53 -0.37
C LEU A 19 -9.13 6.67 0.10
N ALA A 20 -8.87 5.73 1.00
CA ALA A 20 -9.90 4.82 1.48
C ALA A 20 -9.50 4.27 2.84
N GLN A 21 -10.50 3.90 3.63
CA GLN A 21 -10.28 3.28 4.93
C GLN A 21 -11.37 2.24 5.13
N GLY A 22 -10.96 1.06 5.56
CA GLY A 22 -11.89 -0.03 5.87
C GLY A 22 -11.45 -0.78 7.10
N GLY A 23 -12.19 -1.83 7.44
CA GLY A 23 -11.90 -2.62 8.64
C GLY A 23 -10.55 -3.30 8.61
N MET A 24 -9.98 -3.54 7.44
CA MET A 24 -8.72 -4.26 7.31
C MET A 24 -7.53 -3.35 7.05
N GLY A 25 -7.75 -2.09 6.72
CA GLY A 25 -6.63 -1.21 6.45
C GLY A 25 -7.01 0.06 5.73
N GLU A 26 -6.00 0.68 5.15
CA GLU A 26 -6.15 1.98 4.51
C GLU A 26 -5.42 1.98 3.19
N VAL A 27 -5.90 2.80 2.26
CA VAL A 27 -5.21 3.05 1.01
C VAL A 27 -4.85 4.52 0.97
N TRP A 28 -3.61 4.80 0.65
CA TRP A 28 -3.07 6.15 0.62
C TRP A 28 -2.49 6.48 -0.73
N LYS A 29 -2.64 7.71 -1.14
CA LYS A 29 -1.80 8.26 -2.19
C LYS A 29 -0.55 8.77 -1.50
N GLY A 30 0.60 8.37 -2.00
CA GLY A 30 1.87 8.77 -1.43
C GLY A 30 2.86 9.17 -2.51
N TYR A 31 4.07 9.44 -2.07
CA TYR A 31 5.12 9.87 -2.97
C TYR A 31 6.42 9.18 -2.59
N ASP A 32 7.08 8.60 -3.59
CA ASP A 32 8.39 8.01 -3.41
C ASP A 32 9.41 9.12 -3.58
N ILE A 33 9.95 9.60 -2.45
CA ILE A 33 10.89 10.73 -2.52
C ILE A 33 12.25 10.34 -3.07
N GLN A 34 12.55 9.05 -3.08
CA GLN A 34 13.81 8.56 -3.61
C GLN A 34 13.80 8.54 -5.13
N LEU A 35 12.72 8.06 -5.73
CA LEU A 35 12.60 7.98 -7.17
C LEU A 35 11.83 9.13 -7.79
N GLY A 36 11.23 9.97 -6.95
CA GLY A 36 10.51 11.14 -7.42
C GLY A 36 9.26 10.82 -8.22
N ARG A 37 8.43 9.91 -7.68
CA ARG A 37 7.20 9.55 -8.39
C ARG A 37 6.07 9.25 -7.40
N PRO A 38 4.82 9.47 -7.80
CA PRO A 38 3.69 9.12 -6.95
C PRO A 38 3.54 7.61 -6.83
N VAL A 39 3.03 7.18 -5.68
CA VAL A 39 2.77 5.75 -5.43
C VAL A 39 1.43 5.61 -4.74
N ALA A 40 0.85 4.42 -4.82
CA ALA A 40 -0.29 4.02 -4.02
C ALA A 40 0.24 3.13 -2.90
N ILE A 41 -0.20 3.37 -1.69
CA ILE A 41 0.27 2.64 -0.53
C ILE A 41 -0.93 2.00 0.15
N LYS A 42 -0.96 0.68 0.17
CA LYS A 42 -1.99 -0.06 0.86
C LYS A 42 -1.43 -0.54 2.18
N ALA A 43 -1.98 -0.04 3.27
CA ALA A 43 -1.53 -0.37 4.61
C ALA A 43 -2.55 -1.29 5.25
N LEU A 44 -2.11 -2.48 5.64
CA LEU A 44 -2.97 -3.47 6.25
C LEU A 44 -2.54 -3.75 7.66
N ARG A 45 -3.44 -3.52 8.57
CA ARG A 45 -3.21 -3.85 9.96
C ARG A 45 -3.50 -5.33 10.14
N SER A 46 -2.58 -6.01 10.80
CA SER A 46 -2.76 -7.42 11.06
C SER A 46 -2.93 -7.64 12.55
N ASP A 47 -3.89 -8.51 12.90
CA ASP A 47 -3.95 -9.01 14.24
C ASP A 47 -2.78 -9.95 14.45
N ALA A 48 -2.18 -9.90 15.63
CA ALA A 48 -0.98 -10.66 15.92
C ALA A 48 -1.13 -12.15 15.64
N ALA A 49 -2.32 -12.69 15.84
CA ALA A 49 -2.53 -14.13 15.72
C ALA A 49 -2.56 -14.63 14.28
N ASN A 50 -2.84 -13.75 13.30
CA ASN A 50 -3.03 -14.15 11.93
C ASN A 50 -2.26 -13.28 10.94
N SER A 51 -1.26 -12.57 11.42
CA SER A 51 -0.57 -11.59 10.58
C SER A 51 0.07 -12.20 9.35
N GLU A 52 0.77 -13.33 9.51
CA GLU A 52 1.46 -13.94 8.38
C GLU A 52 0.49 -14.41 7.31
N ALA A 53 -0.60 -15.05 7.70
CA ALA A 53 -1.58 -15.55 6.75
C ALA A 53 -2.25 -14.40 6.00
N LYS A 54 -2.58 -13.34 6.72
CA LYS A 54 -3.21 -12.17 6.10
C LYS A 54 -2.26 -11.45 5.16
N LEU A 55 -1.01 -11.30 5.56
CA LEU A 55 -0.02 -10.63 4.73
C LEU A 55 0.29 -11.45 3.47
N ARG A 56 0.35 -12.76 3.62
CA ARG A 56 0.57 -13.64 2.48
C ARG A 56 -0.60 -13.56 1.50
N ARG A 57 -1.82 -13.55 2.03
CA ARG A 57 -3.02 -13.43 1.20
C ARG A 57 -3.04 -12.09 0.47
N LEU A 58 -2.65 -11.04 1.16
CA LEU A 58 -2.62 -9.72 0.58
C LEU A 58 -1.58 -9.62 -0.54
N ARG A 59 -0.42 -10.20 -0.30
CA ARG A 59 0.62 -10.22 -1.34
C ARG A 59 0.14 -10.98 -2.55
N ALA A 60 -0.52 -12.12 -2.34
CA ALA A 60 -1.06 -12.91 -3.44
C ALA A 60 -2.15 -12.14 -4.19
N GLU A 61 -3.00 -11.44 -3.44
CA GLU A 61 -4.05 -10.63 -4.05
C GLU A 61 -3.49 -9.50 -4.90
N ALA A 62 -2.50 -8.81 -4.38
CA ALA A 62 -1.85 -7.74 -5.13
C ALA A 62 -1.15 -8.28 -6.38
N HIS A 63 -0.49 -9.43 -6.23
CA HIS A 63 0.19 -10.06 -7.36
C HIS A 63 -0.80 -10.51 -8.42
N ASN A 64 -1.90 -11.15 -8.00
CA ASN A 64 -2.93 -11.58 -8.92
C ASN A 64 -3.57 -10.40 -9.65
N SER A 65 -3.81 -9.32 -8.93
CA SER A 65 -4.35 -8.11 -9.53
C SER A 65 -3.42 -7.56 -10.59
N ALA A 66 -2.14 -7.57 -10.33
CA ALA A 66 -1.15 -7.07 -11.28
C ALA A 66 -1.09 -7.93 -12.54
N ASN A 67 -1.47 -9.20 -12.44
CA ASN A 67 -1.44 -10.12 -13.58
C ASN A 67 -2.70 -10.08 -14.43
N LEU A 68 -3.75 -9.49 -13.91
CA LEU A 68 -4.98 -9.34 -14.70
C LEU A 68 -4.81 -8.11 -15.58
N ALA A 69 -5.04 -8.24 -16.85
CA ALA A 69 -4.89 -7.13 -17.79
C ALA A 69 -6.01 -6.11 -17.59
N HIS A 70 -5.96 -5.41 -16.49
CA HIS A 70 -6.95 -4.39 -16.15
C HIS A 70 -6.30 -3.01 -16.22
N PRO A 71 -6.92 -2.03 -16.87
CA PRO A 71 -6.26 -0.74 -17.12
C PRO A 71 -5.92 0.05 -15.86
N ASN A 72 -6.54 -0.29 -14.73
CA ASN A 72 -6.30 0.43 -13.49
C ASN A 72 -5.45 -0.36 -12.50
N ILE A 73 -4.89 -1.48 -12.92
CA ILE A 73 -4.09 -2.29 -12.03
C ILE A 73 -2.68 -1.79 -11.98
N ALA A 74 -2.23 -1.56 -10.78
CA ALA A 74 -0.92 -1.02 -10.52
C ALA A 74 0.09 -2.14 -10.28
N ALA A 75 1.31 -1.95 -10.77
CA ALA A 75 2.38 -2.88 -10.48
C ALA A 75 2.78 -2.77 -9.02
N LEU A 76 3.09 -3.90 -8.41
CA LEU A 76 3.60 -3.93 -7.06
C LEU A 76 5.08 -3.63 -7.09
N PHE A 77 5.50 -2.54 -6.43
CA PHE A 77 6.90 -2.15 -6.39
C PHE A 77 7.64 -2.76 -5.22
N GLU A 78 6.99 -2.79 -4.05
CA GLU A 78 7.65 -3.20 -2.83
C GLU A 78 6.63 -3.61 -1.79
N TYR A 79 7.03 -4.51 -0.91
CA TYR A 79 6.25 -4.91 0.24
C TYR A 79 7.16 -4.88 1.46
N TYR A 80 6.67 -4.31 2.57
CA TYR A 80 7.44 -4.40 3.81
C TYR A 80 6.51 -4.29 5.02
N GLU A 81 7.02 -4.73 6.17
CA GLU A 81 6.29 -4.70 7.42
C GLU A 81 6.95 -3.76 8.41
N HIS A 82 6.12 -3.06 9.16
CA HIS A 82 6.62 -2.22 10.23
C HIS A 82 5.51 -2.04 11.26
N ASP A 83 5.83 -2.30 12.54
CA ASP A 83 4.90 -2.14 13.66
C ASP A 83 3.57 -2.86 13.46
N GLY A 84 3.62 -4.08 12.94
CA GLY A 84 2.42 -4.89 12.74
C GLY A 84 1.56 -4.45 11.58
N ILE A 85 2.08 -3.58 10.72
CA ILE A 85 1.37 -3.13 9.53
C ILE A 85 2.13 -3.62 8.31
N GLY A 86 1.41 -4.25 7.38
CA GLY A 86 1.97 -4.63 6.09
C GLY A 86 1.70 -3.52 5.08
N PHE A 87 2.76 -3.08 4.41
CA PHE A 87 2.65 -2.01 3.42
C PHE A 87 2.91 -2.56 2.03
N LEU A 88 1.97 -2.32 1.13
CA LEU A 88 2.13 -2.63 -0.28
C LEU A 88 2.32 -1.32 -1.02
N ILE A 89 3.47 -1.18 -1.64
CA ILE A 89 3.79 0.03 -2.41
C ILE A 89 3.57 -0.31 -3.86
N MET A 90 2.66 0.41 -4.50
CA MET A 90 2.24 0.10 -5.85
C MET A 90 2.28 1.36 -6.70
N GLU A 91 2.29 1.15 -8.01
CA GLU A 91 2.18 2.25 -8.94
C GLU A 91 0.87 2.99 -8.72
N TYR A 92 0.93 4.30 -8.69
CA TYR A 92 -0.28 5.11 -8.59
C TYR A 92 -0.79 5.40 -10.01
N VAL A 93 -2.00 4.93 -10.30
CA VAL A 93 -2.62 5.17 -11.58
C VAL A 93 -3.82 6.08 -11.33
N PRO A 94 -3.76 7.35 -11.74
CA PRO A 94 -4.91 8.24 -11.57
C PRO A 94 -6.09 7.69 -12.34
N SER A 95 -7.24 7.62 -11.67
CA SER A 95 -8.44 7.18 -12.38
C SER A 95 -8.86 8.27 -13.34
N LYS A 96 -9.09 7.88 -14.57
CA LYS A 96 -9.67 8.79 -15.55
C LYS A 96 -11.17 8.60 -15.47
N SER A 97 -11.81 9.57 -14.97
CA SER A 97 -13.27 9.56 -15.00
C SER A 97 -13.76 10.04 -16.35
#